data_6560550c4d371d2b98607d2defe2de74
#
_entry.id   6560550c4d371d2b98607d2defe2de74
#
_cell.length_a   1.000
_cell.length_b   1.000
_cell.length_c   1.000
_cell.angle_alpha   90.00
_cell.angle_beta   90.00
_cell.angle_gamma   90.00
#
_symmetry.space_group_name_H-M   'P 1'
#
loop_
_entity.id
_entity.type
_entity.pdbx_description
1 polymer ?
#
loop_
_entity_poly.entity_id
_entity_poly.type
_entity_poly.pdbx_seq_one_letter_code
_entity_poly.pdbx_strand_id
1 'polypeptide(L)' 'MCALLSVDDVAAELGTPVRFVRRLIHERRIRFHKIGKYVRIDRDDLAAFIAAGRVDPEV' A
#
# COMPACT_ATOMS: atom_id res chain seq x y z
N MET A 1 -1.64 18.46 1.73
CA MET A 1 -0.34 17.87 2.09
C MET A 1 -0.42 16.36 2.00
N CYS A 2 0.40 15.74 1.15
CA CYS A 2 0.37 14.30 1.00
C CYS A 2 1.09 13.65 2.16
N ALA A 3 0.45 12.68 2.81
CA ALA A 3 1.08 11.90 3.85
C ALA A 3 1.75 10.69 3.20
N LEU A 4 3.06 10.56 3.40
CA LEU A 4 3.79 9.41 2.93
C LEU A 4 3.86 8.37 4.04
N LEU A 5 3.50 7.15 3.70
CA LEU A 5 3.46 6.04 4.65
C LEU A 5 4.65 5.12 4.43
N SER A 6 5.19 4.59 5.50
CA SER A 6 6.21 3.56 5.42
C SER A 6 5.55 2.21 5.11
N VAL A 7 6.38 1.22 4.79
CA VAL A 7 5.89 -0.15 4.59
C VAL A 7 5.19 -0.66 5.84
N ASP A 8 5.74 -0.36 7.01
CA ASP A 8 5.14 -0.77 8.27
C ASP A 8 3.78 -0.10 8.50
N ASP A 9 3.67 1.19 8.16
CA ASP A 9 2.42 1.93 8.28
C ASP A 9 1.33 1.33 7.38
N VAL A 10 1.69 0.99 6.14
CA VAL A 10 0.76 0.39 5.20
C VAL A 10 0.30 -0.98 5.69
N ALA A 11 1.22 -1.78 6.21
CA ALA A 11 0.87 -3.10 6.75
C ALA A 11 -0.13 -2.96 7.91
N ALA A 12 0.08 -1.97 8.79
CA ALA A 12 -0.83 -1.73 9.90
C ALA A 12 -2.22 -1.30 9.41
N GLU A 13 -2.26 -0.42 8.41
CA GLU A 13 -3.53 0.03 7.83
C GLU A 13 -4.29 -1.12 7.16
N LEU A 14 -3.58 -2.02 6.50
CA LEU A 14 -4.20 -3.17 5.83
C LEU A 14 -4.47 -4.33 6.78
N GLY A 15 -3.90 -4.31 7.98
CA GLY A 15 -4.01 -5.42 8.90
C GLY A 15 -3.29 -6.67 8.42
N THR A 16 -2.19 -6.50 7.69
CA THR A 16 -1.43 -7.61 7.09
C THR A 16 0.01 -7.60 7.60
N PRO A 17 0.73 -8.72 7.44
CA PRO A 17 2.15 -8.72 7.75
C PRO A 17 2.93 -7.81 6.81
N VAL A 18 4.04 -7.26 7.30
CA VAL A 18 4.91 -6.39 6.50
C VAL A 18 5.41 -7.12 5.24
N ARG A 19 5.69 -8.41 5.34
CA ARG A 19 6.15 -9.19 4.19
C ARG A 19 5.17 -9.19 3.03
N PHE A 20 3.86 -9.09 3.33
CA PHE A 20 2.84 -8.99 2.30
C PHE A 20 2.97 -7.68 1.52
N VAL A 21 3.17 -6.58 2.23
CA VAL A 21 3.34 -5.27 1.60
C VAL A 21 4.62 -5.23 0.77
N ARG A 22 5.70 -5.80 1.28
CA ARG A 22 6.96 -5.89 0.54
C ARG A 22 6.79 -6.68 -0.75
N ARG A 23 5.98 -7.73 -0.71
CA ARG A 23 5.67 -8.51 -1.90
C ARG A 23 4.90 -7.70 -2.93
N LEU A 24 3.91 -6.91 -2.48
CA LEU A 24 3.17 -6.02 -3.38
C LEU A 24 4.09 -5.04 -4.08
N ILE A 25 5.05 -4.49 -3.36
CA ILE A 25 6.03 -3.56 -3.91
C ILE A 25 6.95 -4.26 -4.90
N HIS A 26 7.43 -5.43 -4.54
CA HIS A 26 8.32 -6.22 -5.40
C HIS A 26 7.64 -6.60 -6.70
N GLU A 27 6.37 -6.96 -6.64
CA GLU A 27 5.57 -7.33 -7.81
C GLU A 27 4.97 -6.12 -8.52
N ARG A 28 5.22 -4.92 -8.02
CA ARG A 28 4.72 -3.66 -8.56
C ARG A 28 3.20 -3.62 -8.66
N ARG A 29 2.54 -4.16 -7.66
CA ARG A 29 1.07 -4.19 -7.60
C ARG A 29 0.48 -2.99 -6.90
N ILE A 30 1.32 -2.18 -6.25
CA ILE A 30 0.92 -0.95 -5.60
C ILE A 30 1.89 0.15 -5.99
N ARG A 31 1.41 1.36 -6.19
CA ARG A 31 2.27 2.49 -6.49
C ARG A 31 3.05 2.90 -5.26
N PHE A 32 4.30 3.21 -5.44
CA PHE A 32 5.16 3.64 -4.34
C PHE A 32 6.20 4.62 -4.84
N HIS A 33 6.79 5.35 -3.89
CA HIS A 33 7.89 6.27 -4.15
C HIS A 33 9.15 5.69 -3.53
N LYS A 34 10.23 5.70 -4.29
CA LYS A 34 11.53 5.31 -3.76
C LYS A 34 12.38 6.56 -3.58
N ILE A 35 12.59 6.92 -2.32
CA ILE A 35 13.34 8.11 -1.95
C ILE A 35 14.68 7.65 -1.38
N GLY A 36 15.74 7.68 -2.22
CA GLY A 36 17.00 7.07 -1.86
C GLY A 36 16.82 5.58 -1.65
N LYS A 37 17.10 5.11 -0.45
CA LYS A 37 16.92 3.70 -0.07
C LYS A 37 15.58 3.44 0.63
N TYR A 38 14.77 4.49 0.80
CA TYR A 38 13.52 4.37 1.53
C TYR A 38 12.35 4.23 0.57
N VAL A 39 11.45 3.31 0.88
CA VAL A 39 10.21 3.14 0.15
C VAL A 39 9.08 3.82 0.92
N ARG A 40 8.31 4.65 0.23
CA ARG A 40 7.17 5.34 0.82
C ARG A 40 5.97 5.22 -0.09
N ILE A 41 4.80 5.16 0.50
CA ILE A 41 3.55 4.99 -0.24
C ILE A 41 2.66 6.16 0.09
N ASP A 42 2.19 6.85 -0.95
CA ASP A 42 1.26 7.96 -0.79
C ASP A 42 -0.07 7.42 -0.29
N ARG A 43 -0.69 8.14 0.65
CA ARG A 43 -1.97 7.72 1.20
C ARG A 43 -3.04 7.58 0.12
N ASP A 44 -3.01 8.43 -0.90
CA ASP A 44 -3.96 8.35 -2.00
C ASP A 44 -3.74 7.07 -2.84
N ASP A 45 -2.48 6.68 -3.01
CA ASP A 45 -2.16 5.44 -3.73
C ASP A 45 -2.62 4.22 -2.92
N LEU A 46 -2.48 4.27 -1.61
CA LEU A 46 -2.98 3.21 -0.75
C LEU A 46 -4.51 3.12 -0.83
N ALA A 47 -5.19 4.27 -0.79
CA ALA A 47 -6.65 4.31 -0.91
C ALA A 47 -7.10 3.72 -2.24
N ALA A 48 -6.40 4.04 -3.33
CA ALA A 48 -6.71 3.50 -4.65
C ALA A 48 -6.51 1.99 -4.70
N PHE A 49 -5.45 1.50 -4.06
CA PHE A 49 -5.19 0.05 -3.99
C PHE A 49 -6.31 -0.67 -3.24
N ILE A 50 -6.74 -0.11 -2.11
CA ILE A 50 -7.82 -0.68 -1.31
C ILE A 50 -9.12 -0.69 -2.13
N ALA A 51 -9.42 0.41 -2.81
CA ALA A 51 -10.64 0.52 -3.61
C ALA A 51 -10.65 -0.50 -4.76
N ALA A 52 -9.50 -0.73 -5.37
CA ALA A 52 -9.39 -1.70 -6.47
C ALA A 52 -9.61 -3.13 -6.01
N GLY A 53 -9.33 -3.40 -4.72
CA GLY A 53 -9.55 -4.73 -4.15
C GLY A 53 -10.93 -4.93 -3.55
N ARG A 54 -11.81 -3.96 -3.71
CA ARG A 54 -13.15 -4.04 -3.15
C ARG A 54 -13.94 -5.14 -3.82
N VAL A 55 -14.57 -5.96 -2.99
CA VAL A 55 -15.45 -7.02 -3.46
C VAL A 55 -16.85 -6.73 -2.90
N ASP A 56 -17.80 -6.47 -3.81
CA ASP A 56 -19.16 -6.22 -3.38
C ASP A 56 -19.86 -7.54 -3.11
N PRO A 57 -20.71 -7.61 -2.08
CA PRO A 57 -21.47 -8.83 -1.82
C PRO A 57 -22.45 -9.08 -2.95
N GLU A 58 -22.60 -10.35 -3.29
CA GLU A 58 -23.65 -10.73 -4.25
C GLU A 58 -25.00 -10.72 -3.52
N VAL A 59 -25.98 -10.24 -4.24
CA VAL A 59 -27.35 -10.14 -3.71
C VAL A 59 -28.20 -11.27 -4.26
#